data_8a6f40ab5768de749f454a2c7cf44db9
#
_entry.id   8a6f40ab5768de749f454a2c7cf44db9
#
_cell.length_a   1.000
_cell.length_b   1.000
_cell.length_c   1.000
_cell.angle_alpha   90.00
_cell.angle_beta   90.00
_cell.angle_gamma   90.00
#
_symmetry.space_group_name_H-M   'P 1'
#
loop_
_entity.id
_entity.type
_entity.pdbx_description
1 polymer ?
#
loop_
_entity_poly.entity_id
_entity_poly.type
_entity_poly.pdbx_seq_one_letter_code
_entity_poly.pdbx_strand_id
1 'polypeptide(L)'
;GISFLDSKDSISNNANHYQKLEKLEWNIDQDIPIPNGLRHTRRSFERYMKDKHFFEEKYYGTEIIAIKNNQYIGMTSLSIYHKSEPFKAWTETLGVLKQFRRQGVATALKIKAIQNLLDKGITEVRTDNELNNPMYKINESLGFHAQPSSLEYLKTIN
;
A
#
# COMPACT_ATOMS: atom_id res chain seq x y z
N GLY A 1 21.43 -6.12 4.47
CA GLY A 1 20.63 -4.93 4.59
C GLY A 1 19.25 -5.08 3.95
N ILE A 2 18.39 -4.08 4.09
CA ILE A 2 17.09 -3.97 3.41
C ILE A 2 17.27 -2.95 2.28
N SER A 3 16.84 -3.31 1.06
CA SER A 3 16.78 -2.41 -0.08
C SER A 3 15.34 -2.02 -0.38
N PHE A 4 15.15 -0.86 -1.02
CA PHE A 4 13.85 -0.33 -1.39
C PHE A 4 13.87 0.00 -2.88
N LEU A 5 13.00 -0.63 -3.65
CA LEU A 5 12.93 -0.47 -5.10
C LEU A 5 11.53 -0.03 -5.53
N ASP A 6 11.45 0.79 -6.58
CA ASP A 6 10.19 0.99 -7.31
C ASP A 6 9.80 -0.33 -7.98
N SER A 7 8.53 -0.68 -7.93
CA SER A 7 8.01 -1.92 -8.52
C SER A 7 8.34 -2.02 -10.01
N LYS A 8 8.31 -0.91 -10.74
CA LYS A 8 8.66 -0.87 -12.17
C LYS A 8 10.10 -1.30 -12.44
N ASP A 9 11.02 -0.90 -11.58
CA ASP A 9 12.43 -1.32 -11.70
C ASP A 9 12.59 -2.80 -11.37
N SER A 10 11.74 -3.32 -10.47
CA SER A 10 11.73 -4.74 -10.10
C SER A 10 11.20 -5.66 -11.20
N ILE A 11 10.24 -5.22 -12.00
CA ILE A 11 9.67 -6.00 -13.10
C ILE A 11 10.74 -6.37 -14.11
N SER A 12 11.58 -5.41 -14.51
CA SER A 12 12.63 -5.63 -15.50
C SER A 12 13.73 -6.58 -15.04
N ASN A 13 13.90 -6.76 -13.74
CA ASN A 13 15.01 -7.51 -13.15
C ASN A 13 14.59 -8.83 -12.46
N ASN A 14 13.30 -9.18 -12.44
CA ASN A 14 12.82 -10.34 -11.68
C ASN A 14 11.66 -11.05 -12.39
N ALA A 15 11.96 -12.18 -13.04
CA ALA A 15 10.98 -12.98 -13.77
C ALA A 15 9.75 -13.42 -12.92
N ASN A 16 9.90 -13.47 -11.58
CA ASN A 16 8.85 -13.87 -10.66
C ASN A 16 8.31 -12.67 -9.85
N HIS A 17 8.43 -11.46 -10.36
CA HIS A 17 8.04 -10.24 -9.65
C HIS A 17 6.59 -10.31 -9.17
N TYR A 18 5.65 -10.53 -10.08
CA TYR A 18 4.22 -10.53 -9.75
C TYR A 18 3.80 -11.68 -8.83
N GLN A 19 4.43 -12.84 -8.93
CA GLN A 19 4.18 -13.95 -8.01
C GLN A 19 4.64 -13.61 -6.58
N LYS A 20 5.82 -12.99 -6.46
CA LYS A 20 6.33 -12.52 -5.16
C LYS A 20 5.45 -11.40 -4.58
N LEU A 21 4.97 -10.50 -5.43
CA LEU A 21 4.13 -9.38 -5.04
C LEU A 21 2.75 -9.86 -4.58
N GLU A 22 2.08 -10.73 -5.34
CA GLU A 22 0.80 -11.32 -4.97
C GLU A 22 0.90 -12.05 -3.60
N LYS A 23 1.96 -12.82 -3.41
CA LYS A 23 2.20 -13.50 -2.14
C LYS A 23 2.42 -12.53 -0.97
N LEU A 24 3.14 -11.44 -1.21
CA LEU A 24 3.36 -10.40 -0.22
C LEU A 24 2.04 -9.70 0.14
N GLU A 25 1.28 -9.25 -0.86
CA GLU A 25 -0.01 -8.59 -0.68
C GLU A 25 -0.97 -9.49 0.11
N TRP A 26 -1.11 -10.76 -0.29
CA TRP A 26 -1.96 -11.72 0.43
C TRP A 26 -1.59 -11.86 1.92
N ASN A 27 -0.30 -11.91 2.23
CA ASN A 27 0.14 -12.01 3.63
C ASN A 27 -0.09 -10.72 4.43
N ILE A 28 -0.03 -9.57 3.78
CA ILE A 28 -0.33 -8.26 4.39
C ILE A 28 -1.83 -8.13 4.62
N ASP A 29 -2.66 -8.48 3.65
CA ASP A 29 -4.12 -8.34 3.70
C ASP A 29 -4.73 -9.10 4.87
N GLN A 30 -4.19 -10.26 5.20
CA GLN A 30 -4.69 -11.06 6.34
C GLN A 30 -4.57 -10.36 7.70
N ASP A 31 -3.73 -9.35 7.81
CA ASP A 31 -3.53 -8.56 9.03
C ASP A 31 -4.32 -7.24 9.02
N ILE A 32 -4.99 -6.91 7.92
CA ILE A 32 -5.83 -5.71 7.83
C ILE A 32 -7.17 -6.01 8.50
N PRO A 33 -7.61 -5.19 9.47
CA PRO A 33 -8.94 -5.34 10.06
C PRO A 33 -10.03 -5.24 8.99
N ILE A 34 -11.00 -6.15 9.05
CA ILE A 34 -12.18 -6.13 8.19
C ILE A 34 -13.45 -6.16 9.03
N PRO A 35 -14.58 -5.62 8.55
CA PRO A 35 -15.85 -5.63 9.26
C PRO A 35 -16.29 -7.05 9.65
N ASN A 36 -16.97 -7.17 10.80
CA ASN A 36 -17.49 -8.42 11.30
C ASN A 36 -18.36 -9.14 10.25
N GLY A 37 -18.15 -10.44 10.12
CA GLY A 37 -18.88 -11.28 9.15
C GLY A 37 -18.24 -11.39 7.77
N LEU A 38 -17.22 -10.59 7.48
CA LEU A 38 -16.43 -10.71 6.26
C LEU A 38 -15.19 -11.60 6.47
N ARG A 39 -14.64 -12.11 5.39
CA ARG A 39 -13.42 -12.91 5.38
C ARG A 39 -12.50 -12.45 4.26
N HIS A 40 -11.20 -12.45 4.53
CA HIS A 40 -10.22 -12.30 3.47
C HIS A 40 -10.30 -13.49 2.52
N THR A 41 -10.43 -13.23 1.23
CA THR A 41 -10.48 -14.25 0.18
C THR A 41 -9.34 -14.04 -0.79
N ARG A 42 -8.48 -15.04 -0.93
CA ARG A 42 -7.40 -15.01 -1.90
C ARG A 42 -7.96 -15.15 -3.31
N ARG A 43 -7.60 -14.22 -4.17
CA ARG A 43 -7.93 -14.26 -5.59
C ARG A 43 -7.06 -15.30 -6.32
N SER A 44 -7.53 -15.84 -7.45
CA SER A 44 -6.64 -16.57 -8.35
C SER A 44 -5.55 -15.63 -8.87
N PHE A 45 -4.39 -16.17 -9.22
CA PHE A 45 -3.30 -15.35 -9.77
C PHE A 45 -3.70 -14.65 -11.07
N GLU A 46 -4.48 -15.31 -11.93
CA GLU A 46 -5.03 -14.70 -13.14
C GLU A 46 -5.90 -13.47 -12.82
N ARG A 47 -6.79 -13.57 -11.86
CA ARG A 47 -7.61 -12.45 -11.42
C ARG A 47 -6.76 -11.34 -10.81
N TYR A 48 -5.78 -11.68 -9.98
CA TYR A 48 -4.83 -10.74 -9.43
C TYR A 48 -4.14 -9.93 -10.53
N MET A 49 -3.60 -10.60 -11.56
CA MET A 49 -2.91 -9.94 -12.67
C MET A 49 -3.82 -9.00 -13.45
N LYS A 50 -5.07 -9.43 -13.71
CA LYS A 50 -6.05 -8.60 -14.40
C LYS A 50 -6.36 -7.32 -13.63
N ASP A 51 -6.61 -7.44 -12.32
CA ASP A 51 -6.89 -6.30 -11.45
C ASP A 51 -5.67 -5.38 -11.35
N LYS A 52 -4.46 -5.96 -11.21
CA LYS A 52 -3.19 -5.22 -11.10
C LYS A 52 -2.93 -4.37 -12.33
N HIS A 53 -3.00 -4.95 -13.52
CA HIS A 53 -2.79 -4.22 -14.78
C HIS A 53 -3.83 -3.10 -14.97
N PHE A 54 -5.09 -3.37 -14.65
CA PHE A 54 -6.13 -2.33 -14.70
C PHE A 54 -5.82 -1.14 -13.80
N PHE A 55 -5.36 -1.38 -12.57
CA PHE A 55 -4.98 -0.32 -11.64
C PHE A 55 -3.73 0.44 -12.10
N GLU A 56 -2.72 -0.28 -12.59
CA GLU A 56 -1.48 0.31 -13.10
C GLU A 56 -1.73 1.24 -14.30
N GLU A 57 -2.61 0.84 -15.21
CA GLU A 57 -2.97 1.67 -16.37
C GLU A 57 -3.78 2.91 -15.98
N LYS A 58 -4.71 2.76 -15.04
CA LYS A 58 -5.72 3.77 -14.79
C LYS A 58 -5.37 4.76 -13.68
N TYR A 59 -4.69 4.30 -12.63
CA TYR A 59 -4.52 5.05 -11.38
C TYR A 59 -3.06 5.13 -10.91
N TYR A 60 -2.11 4.84 -11.75
CA TYR A 60 -0.73 4.72 -11.34
C TYR A 60 -0.18 5.98 -10.64
N GLY A 61 0.35 5.78 -9.46
CA GLY A 61 1.13 6.75 -8.70
C GLY A 61 2.57 6.26 -8.49
N THR A 62 2.78 5.47 -7.45
CA THR A 62 4.06 4.81 -7.14
C THR A 62 3.81 3.55 -6.33
N GLU A 63 4.67 2.56 -6.49
CA GLU A 63 4.69 1.34 -5.66
C GLU A 63 6.13 1.03 -5.28
N ILE A 64 6.42 0.99 -3.98
CA ILE A 64 7.75 0.72 -3.44
C ILE A 64 7.73 -0.61 -2.70
N ILE A 65 8.73 -1.44 -2.95
CA ILE A 65 8.89 -2.75 -2.34
C ILE A 65 10.16 -2.75 -1.48
N ALA A 66 10.05 -3.22 -0.25
CA ALA A 66 11.19 -3.51 0.62
C ALA A 66 11.64 -4.96 0.41
N ILE A 67 12.93 -5.15 0.17
CA ILE A 67 13.54 -6.43 -0.17
C ILE A 67 14.67 -6.74 0.82
N LYS A 68 14.68 -7.98 1.32
CA LYS A 68 15.77 -8.53 2.12
C LYS A 68 16.08 -9.96 1.67
N ASN A 69 17.35 -10.26 1.37
CA ASN A 69 17.78 -11.57 0.92
C ASN A 69 16.91 -12.14 -0.23
N ASN A 70 16.64 -11.32 -1.24
CA ASN A 70 15.78 -11.64 -2.39
C ASN A 70 14.31 -11.97 -2.05
N GLN A 71 13.86 -11.71 -0.82
CA GLN A 71 12.48 -11.83 -0.38
C GLN A 71 11.82 -10.45 -0.33
N TYR A 72 10.58 -10.34 -0.84
CA TYR A 72 9.74 -9.17 -0.64
C TYR A 72 9.18 -9.21 0.79
N ILE A 73 9.49 -8.20 1.59
CA ILE A 73 9.20 -8.19 3.03
C ILE A 73 8.20 -7.11 3.44
N GLY A 74 7.94 -6.16 2.57
CA GLY A 74 6.98 -5.08 2.78
C GLY A 74 6.78 -4.29 1.50
N MET A 75 5.70 -3.54 1.45
CA MET A 75 5.36 -2.67 0.32
C MET A 75 4.51 -1.49 0.73
N THR A 76 4.50 -0.48 -0.11
CA THR A 76 3.50 0.57 -0.13
C THR A 76 3.14 0.93 -1.56
N SER A 77 1.87 1.22 -1.81
CA SER A 77 1.40 1.74 -3.08
C SER A 77 0.52 2.97 -2.87
N LEU A 78 0.66 3.94 -3.75
CA LEU A 78 -0.12 5.16 -3.79
C LEU A 78 -0.64 5.39 -5.20
N SER A 79 -1.89 5.79 -5.32
CA SER A 79 -2.58 5.98 -6.59
C SER A 79 -3.13 7.40 -6.76
N ILE A 80 -3.21 7.85 -8.01
CA ILE A 80 -3.78 9.13 -8.40
C ILE A 80 -5.12 8.85 -9.08
N TYR A 81 -6.23 9.06 -8.37
CA TYR A 81 -7.57 8.67 -8.84
C TYR A 81 -8.23 9.69 -9.78
N HIS A 82 -8.02 10.97 -9.54
CA HIS A 82 -8.77 12.02 -10.21
C HIS A 82 -7.91 12.80 -11.18
N LYS A 83 -8.27 12.79 -12.46
CA LYS A 83 -7.62 13.62 -13.49
C LYS A 83 -7.75 15.12 -13.19
N SER A 84 -8.81 15.52 -12.48
CA SER A 84 -9.02 16.90 -12.02
C SER A 84 -8.14 17.31 -10.83
N GLU A 85 -7.56 16.34 -10.12
CA GLU A 85 -6.68 16.55 -8.99
C GLU A 85 -5.34 15.79 -9.17
N PRO A 86 -4.60 16.06 -10.25
CA PRO A 86 -3.39 15.31 -10.61
C PRO A 86 -2.23 15.51 -9.62
N PHE A 87 -2.38 16.47 -8.71
CA PHE A 87 -1.43 16.77 -7.63
C PHE A 87 -1.66 15.98 -6.35
N LYS A 88 -2.72 15.14 -6.30
CA LYS A 88 -3.16 14.40 -5.11
C LYS A 88 -3.01 12.90 -5.29
N ALA A 89 -2.40 12.23 -4.33
CA ALA A 89 -2.30 10.78 -4.28
C ALA A 89 -2.95 10.21 -3.01
N TRP A 90 -3.41 8.96 -3.10
CA TRP A 90 -3.99 8.19 -2.01
C TRP A 90 -3.14 6.96 -1.71
N THR A 91 -2.92 6.69 -0.43
CA THR A 91 -2.28 5.43 0.01
C THR A 91 -3.28 4.28 -0.14
N GLU A 92 -2.94 3.30 -0.98
CA GLU A 92 -3.71 2.08 -1.17
C GLU A 92 -3.30 1.00 -0.18
N THR A 93 -2.02 0.74 -0.14
CA THR A 93 -1.44 -0.31 0.69
C THR A 93 -0.21 0.22 1.41
N LEU A 94 -0.08 -0.15 2.66
CA LEU A 94 1.18 -0.08 3.41
C LEU A 94 1.22 -1.26 4.36
N GLY A 95 2.17 -2.16 4.16
CA GLY A 95 2.30 -3.32 5.01
C GLY A 95 3.70 -3.91 5.03
N VAL A 96 4.00 -4.60 6.12
CA VAL A 96 5.28 -5.30 6.34
C VAL A 96 4.98 -6.66 6.97
N LEU A 97 5.63 -7.70 6.48
CA LEU A 97 5.52 -9.06 7.04
C LEU A 97 5.86 -9.06 8.55
N LYS A 98 5.12 -9.82 9.34
CA LYS A 98 5.20 -9.81 10.82
C LYS A 98 6.61 -9.87 11.36
N GLN A 99 7.43 -10.77 10.84
CA GLN A 99 8.81 -11.00 11.30
C GLN A 99 9.76 -9.82 10.99
N PHE A 100 9.36 -8.86 10.16
CA PHE A 100 10.16 -7.68 9.79
C PHE A 100 9.59 -6.36 10.34
N ARG A 101 8.55 -6.43 11.16
CA ARG A 101 7.96 -5.25 11.82
C ARG A 101 8.87 -4.70 12.92
N ARG A 102 8.57 -3.49 13.36
CA ARG A 102 9.32 -2.77 14.43
C ARG A 102 10.79 -2.50 14.09
N GLN A 103 11.15 -2.54 12.79
CA GLN A 103 12.50 -2.25 12.28
C GLN A 103 12.52 -0.97 11.41
N GLY A 104 11.48 -0.13 11.47
CA GLY A 104 11.37 1.09 10.67
C GLY A 104 11.02 0.90 9.19
N VAL A 105 10.77 -0.35 8.74
CA VAL A 105 10.53 -0.67 7.32
C VAL A 105 9.31 0.07 6.76
N ALA A 106 8.19 0.10 7.49
CA ALA A 106 6.98 0.80 7.03
C ALA A 106 7.20 2.31 6.88
N THR A 107 7.90 2.92 7.82
CA THR A 107 8.26 4.35 7.76
C THR A 107 9.15 4.64 6.55
N ALA A 108 10.17 3.81 6.33
CA ALA A 108 11.08 3.97 5.19
C ALA A 108 10.37 3.80 3.84
N LEU A 109 9.46 2.82 3.72
CA LEU A 109 8.61 2.62 2.54
C LEU A 109 7.79 3.89 2.24
N LYS A 110 7.13 4.44 3.25
CA LYS A 110 6.28 5.63 3.09
C LYS A 110 7.10 6.87 2.71
N ILE A 111 8.24 7.09 3.35
CA ILE A 111 9.15 8.18 2.99
C ILE A 111 9.60 8.06 1.54
N LYS A 112 10.04 6.86 1.12
CA LYS A 112 10.49 6.63 -0.25
C LYS A 112 9.38 6.87 -1.28
N ALA A 113 8.16 6.43 -0.99
CA ALA A 113 7.02 6.66 -1.86
C ALA A 113 6.67 8.16 -1.97
N ILE A 114 6.68 8.88 -0.87
CA ILE A 114 6.44 10.35 -0.87
C ILE A 114 7.51 11.06 -1.69
N GLN A 115 8.80 10.70 -1.55
CA GLN A 115 9.87 11.27 -2.36
C GLN A 115 9.64 11.03 -3.85
N ASN A 116 9.29 9.80 -4.26
CA ASN A 116 8.98 9.49 -5.64
C ASN A 116 7.78 10.29 -6.20
N LEU A 117 6.80 10.60 -5.35
CA LEU A 117 5.64 11.38 -5.74
C LEU A 117 5.96 12.87 -5.87
N LEU A 118 6.81 13.41 -5.00
CA LEU A 118 7.28 14.80 -5.10
C LEU A 118 7.98 15.04 -6.44
N ASP A 119 8.82 14.12 -6.87
CA ASP A 119 9.52 14.18 -8.16
C ASP A 119 8.54 14.14 -9.35
N LYS A 120 7.32 13.64 -9.15
CA LYS A 120 6.22 13.63 -10.14
C LYS A 120 5.26 14.81 -10.01
N GLY A 121 5.56 15.80 -9.15
CA GLY A 121 4.73 16.98 -8.95
C GLY A 121 3.51 16.76 -8.06
N ILE A 122 3.45 15.66 -7.31
CA ILE A 122 2.40 15.42 -6.31
C ILE A 122 2.71 16.23 -5.05
N THR A 123 1.76 17.04 -4.62
CA THR A 123 1.90 17.93 -3.47
C THR A 123 0.99 17.57 -2.30
N GLU A 124 0.06 16.65 -2.49
CA GLU A 124 -0.86 16.20 -1.44
C GLU A 124 -0.92 14.66 -1.41
N VAL A 125 -0.77 14.08 -0.23
CA VAL A 125 -0.95 12.64 0.00
C VAL A 125 -2.01 12.44 1.06
N ARG A 126 -3.01 11.61 0.75
CA ARG A 126 -4.07 11.19 1.68
C ARG A 126 -3.96 9.72 2.06
N THR A 127 -4.51 9.39 3.20
CA THR A 127 -4.60 8.02 3.71
C THR A 127 -5.77 7.91 4.68
N ASP A 128 -6.44 6.77 4.66
CA ASP A 128 -7.48 6.42 5.62
C ASP A 128 -6.95 5.34 6.56
N ASN A 129 -7.22 5.48 7.84
CA ASN A 129 -6.86 4.48 8.84
C ASN A 129 -7.94 4.40 9.92
N GLU A 130 -8.16 3.21 10.45
CA GLU A 130 -8.90 3.07 11.71
C GLU A 130 -8.12 3.71 12.86
N LEU A 131 -8.85 4.29 13.81
CA LEU A 131 -8.28 5.05 14.94
C LEU A 131 -7.25 4.24 15.75
N ASN A 132 -7.44 2.94 15.88
CA ASN A 132 -6.58 2.04 16.65
C ASN A 132 -5.48 1.36 15.82
N ASN A 133 -5.34 1.73 14.54
CA ASN A 133 -4.33 1.15 13.67
C ASN A 133 -2.94 1.73 14.00
N PRO A 134 -1.91 0.91 14.24
CA PRO A 134 -0.54 1.39 14.46
C PRO A 134 0.00 2.31 13.35
N MET A 135 -0.55 2.21 12.13
CA MET A 135 -0.20 3.07 11.00
C MET A 135 -0.57 4.54 11.23
N TYR A 136 -1.56 4.83 12.07
CA TYR A 136 -1.91 6.18 12.47
C TYR A 136 -0.71 6.93 13.06
N LYS A 137 0.04 6.29 13.97
CA LYS A 137 1.24 6.88 14.58
C LYS A 137 2.36 7.16 13.57
N ILE A 138 2.51 6.30 12.56
CA ILE A 138 3.48 6.53 11.48
C ILE A 138 3.07 7.78 10.69
N ASN A 139 1.79 7.91 10.35
CA ASN A 139 1.29 9.07 9.63
C ASN A 139 1.53 10.37 10.41
N GLU A 140 1.17 10.41 11.69
CA GLU A 140 1.43 11.58 12.55
C GLU A 140 2.93 11.93 12.60
N SER A 141 3.80 10.94 12.77
CA SER A 141 5.26 11.15 12.81
C SER A 141 5.84 11.69 11.52
N LEU A 142 5.15 11.49 10.40
CA LEU A 142 5.52 12.01 9.07
C LEU A 142 4.82 13.34 8.74
N GLY A 143 4.12 13.95 9.71
CA GLY A 143 3.47 15.25 9.54
C GLY A 143 2.10 15.20 8.87
N PHE A 144 1.45 14.03 8.79
CA PHE A 144 0.07 13.97 8.35
C PHE A 144 -0.85 14.57 9.42
N HIS A 145 -1.83 15.36 8.98
CA HIS A 145 -2.82 15.98 9.84
C HIS A 145 -4.16 15.28 9.69
N ALA A 146 -4.80 14.96 10.83
CA ALA A 146 -6.13 14.38 10.83
C ALA A 146 -7.14 15.32 10.15
N GLN A 147 -8.02 14.75 9.32
CA GLN A 147 -9.16 15.41 8.72
C GLN A 147 -10.42 14.94 9.46
N PRO A 148 -11.60 15.59 9.27
CA PRO A 148 -12.85 15.11 9.83
C PRO A 148 -13.05 13.63 9.53
N SER A 149 -13.33 12.82 10.56
CA SER A 149 -13.53 11.38 10.42
C SER A 149 -14.85 11.06 9.73
N SER A 150 -14.85 10.02 8.90
CA SER A 150 -16.06 9.37 8.38
C SER A 150 -16.57 8.35 9.39
N LEU A 151 -17.90 8.20 9.48
CA LEU A 151 -18.55 7.18 10.29
C LEU A 151 -19.26 6.19 9.37
N GLU A 152 -19.06 4.92 9.60
CA GLU A 152 -19.79 3.85 8.91
C GLU A 152 -20.85 3.28 9.85
N TYR A 153 -22.07 3.12 9.34
CA TYR A 153 -23.20 2.56 10.08
C TYR A 153 -23.64 1.23 9.45
N LEU A 154 -23.72 0.18 10.24
CA LEU A 154 -24.23 -1.12 9.85
C LEU A 154 -25.57 -1.41 10.54
N LYS A 155 -26.60 -1.83 9.78
CA LYS A 155 -27.86 -2.36 10.28
C LYS A 155 -28.09 -3.76 9.71
N THR A 156 -28.21 -4.76 10.55
CA THR A 156 -28.67 -6.10 10.15
C THR A 156 -30.20 -6.09 10.00
N ILE A 157 -30.69 -6.53 8.86
CA ILE A 157 -32.13 -6.68 8.58
C ILE A 157 -32.44 -8.17 8.68
N ASN A 158 -33.33 -8.53 9.61
CA ASN A 158 -33.82 -9.90 9.80
C ASN A 158 -35.13 -10.07 9.06
#